data_2be1dbdcd35f2ee62a87358d8a9c7972
#
_entry.id   2be1dbdcd35f2ee62a87358d8a9c7972
#
_cell.length_a   1.000
_cell.length_b   1.000
_cell.length_c   1.000
_cell.angle_alpha   90.00
_cell.angle_beta   90.00
_cell.angle_gamma   90.00
#
_symmetry.space_group_name_H-M   'P 1'
#
loop_
_entity.id
_entity.type
_entity.pdbx_description
1 polymer ?
#
loop_
_entity_poly.entity_id
_entity_poly.type
_entity_poly.pdbx_seq_one_letter_code
_entity_poly.pdbx_strand_id
1 'polypeptide(L)'
;MTIDGRPRFDLELKTHSKDKPALRRIASPIEISETFLAFTRDNIALDLITQIFSPNIKLLATKINLKLPGSGTEVKYHQDFPFEPHSNDDIMTVLYFLDDVTLENGPLEVVPKSHKGDIYSLWQNGVFTGAVNQTIENKYRNLSVKCTGKAGDACLMHSRLLHGSLPNATNKNRNLFIITYVAEDAMPLDKNPLPNKFEGEIVRGKRTGFVRSSSFTLELPEFPKEISFFGQQKKLNNK
;
A
#
# COMPACT_ATOMS: atom_id res chain seq x y z
N MET A 1 9.91 -17.54 0.74
CA MET A 1 10.34 -16.53 -0.28
C MET A 1 9.14 -16.12 -1.10
N THR A 2 9.15 -14.94 -1.68
CA THR A 2 8.22 -14.49 -2.73
C THR A 2 8.63 -15.10 -4.08
N ILE A 3 7.82 -14.93 -5.14
CA ILE A 3 8.12 -15.49 -6.47
C ILE A 3 9.37 -14.90 -7.13
N ASP A 4 9.79 -13.71 -6.73
CA ASP A 4 11.02 -13.04 -7.20
C ASP A 4 12.25 -13.31 -6.31
N GLY A 5 12.14 -14.23 -5.36
CA GLY A 5 13.23 -14.67 -4.49
C GLY A 5 13.51 -13.79 -3.27
N ARG A 6 12.79 -12.69 -3.08
CA ARG A 6 12.96 -11.85 -1.89
C ARG A 6 12.31 -12.49 -0.64
N PRO A 7 12.79 -12.18 0.58
CA PRO A 7 12.16 -12.66 1.82
C PRO A 7 10.68 -12.25 1.90
N ARG A 8 9.78 -13.17 2.21
CA ARG A 8 8.34 -12.87 2.39
C ARG A 8 8.07 -12.09 3.67
N PHE A 9 8.84 -12.35 4.70
CA PHE A 9 8.70 -11.75 6.01
C PHE A 9 9.71 -10.63 6.19
N ASP A 10 9.21 -9.40 6.42
CA ASP A 10 10.02 -8.23 6.72
C ASP A 10 10.02 -8.00 8.24
N LEU A 11 11.21 -7.93 8.82
CA LEU A 11 11.42 -7.85 10.26
C LEU A 11 11.58 -6.40 10.73
N GLU A 12 11.05 -6.11 11.91
CA GLU A 12 11.28 -4.83 12.57
C GLU A 12 12.65 -4.84 13.24
N LEU A 13 13.65 -4.33 12.53
CA LEU A 13 15.06 -4.44 12.90
C LEU A 13 15.43 -3.85 14.27
N LYS A 14 14.64 -2.88 14.78
CA LYS A 14 14.92 -2.25 16.08
C LYS A 14 14.48 -3.09 17.27
N THR A 15 13.45 -3.90 17.11
CA THR A 15 12.81 -4.64 18.20
C THR A 15 12.83 -6.15 18.00
N HIS A 16 13.22 -6.60 16.79
CA HIS A 16 13.32 -8.03 16.50
C HIS A 16 14.54 -8.65 17.18
N SER A 17 14.33 -9.78 17.85
CA SER A 17 15.37 -10.69 18.32
C SER A 17 14.93 -12.13 18.11
N LYS A 18 15.86 -13.07 18.27
CA LYS A 18 15.57 -14.52 18.15
C LYS A 18 14.51 -14.97 19.16
N ASP A 19 14.58 -14.40 20.37
CA ASP A 19 13.66 -14.75 21.49
C ASP A 19 12.36 -13.90 21.45
N LYS A 20 12.38 -12.77 20.74
CA LYS A 20 11.23 -11.88 20.56
C LYS A 20 11.07 -11.52 19.08
N PRO A 21 10.51 -12.43 18.28
CA PRO A 21 10.29 -12.15 16.85
C PRO A 21 9.37 -10.96 16.65
N ALA A 22 9.76 -10.02 15.81
CA ALA A 22 8.97 -8.85 15.48
C ALA A 22 8.85 -8.71 13.97
N LEU A 23 7.66 -8.93 13.44
CA LEU A 23 7.32 -8.75 12.03
C LEU A 23 6.78 -7.35 11.78
N ARG A 24 7.18 -6.75 10.68
CA ARG A 24 6.68 -5.47 10.20
C ARG A 24 5.76 -5.62 8.99
N ARG A 25 6.05 -6.61 8.14
CA ARG A 25 5.27 -6.90 6.93
C ARG A 25 5.33 -8.38 6.58
N ILE A 26 4.23 -8.87 6.02
CA ILE A 26 4.15 -10.14 5.28
C ILE A 26 3.74 -9.82 3.85
N ALA A 27 4.59 -10.14 2.87
CA ALA A 27 4.30 -9.95 1.46
C ALA A 27 3.52 -11.15 0.90
N SER A 28 2.54 -10.86 0.06
CA SER A 28 1.74 -11.85 -0.68
C SER A 28 1.23 -13.00 0.22
N PRO A 29 0.51 -12.70 1.33
CA PRO A 29 -0.03 -13.72 2.24
C PRO A 29 -0.95 -14.71 1.54
N ILE A 30 -1.56 -14.34 0.42
CA ILE A 30 -2.41 -15.20 -0.42
C ILE A 30 -1.69 -16.40 -1.03
N GLU A 31 -0.36 -16.38 -1.10
CA GLU A 31 0.41 -17.53 -1.60
C GLU A 31 0.67 -18.59 -0.53
N ILE A 32 0.39 -18.28 0.74
CA ILE A 32 0.63 -19.18 1.88
C ILE A 32 -0.63 -19.42 2.71
N SER A 33 -1.77 -18.86 2.33
CA SER A 33 -3.06 -19.03 3.01
C SER A 33 -4.21 -18.98 2.03
N GLU A 34 -4.91 -20.08 1.91
CA GLU A 34 -6.12 -20.20 1.07
C GLU A 34 -7.24 -19.28 1.57
N THR A 35 -7.34 -19.05 2.87
CA THR A 35 -8.32 -18.11 3.45
C THR A 35 -8.12 -16.69 2.93
N PHE A 36 -6.87 -16.19 2.95
CA PHE A 36 -6.58 -14.87 2.39
C PHE A 36 -6.82 -14.83 0.88
N LEU A 37 -6.47 -15.90 0.16
CA LEU A 37 -6.72 -15.98 -1.28
C LEU A 37 -8.23 -15.97 -1.59
N ALA A 38 -9.03 -16.79 -0.92
CA ALA A 38 -10.48 -16.80 -1.09
C ALA A 38 -11.10 -15.44 -0.80
N PHE A 39 -10.65 -14.78 0.27
CA PHE A 39 -11.12 -13.45 0.65
C PHE A 39 -10.79 -12.38 -0.40
N THR A 40 -9.65 -12.47 -1.11
CA THR A 40 -9.35 -11.51 -2.21
C THR A 40 -10.28 -11.67 -3.40
N ARG A 41 -10.90 -12.82 -3.57
CA ARG A 41 -11.81 -13.13 -4.69
C ARG A 41 -13.26 -12.80 -4.39
N ASP A 42 -13.63 -12.75 -3.12
CA ASP A 42 -15.01 -12.50 -2.71
C ASP A 42 -15.08 -11.66 -1.41
N ASN A 43 -15.36 -10.38 -1.57
CA ASN A 43 -15.54 -9.44 -0.48
C ASN A 43 -16.33 -8.21 -0.96
N ILE A 44 -16.99 -7.53 -0.02
CA ILE A 44 -17.85 -6.37 -0.30
C ILE A 44 -17.11 -5.18 -0.93
N ALA A 45 -15.81 -5.00 -0.66
CA ALA A 45 -15.06 -3.90 -1.26
C ALA A 45 -14.93 -4.04 -2.77
N LEU A 46 -14.85 -5.27 -3.29
CA LEU A 46 -14.85 -5.51 -4.74
C LEU A 46 -16.12 -5.00 -5.41
N ASP A 47 -17.28 -5.21 -4.78
CA ASP A 47 -18.56 -4.76 -5.34
C ASP A 47 -18.65 -3.23 -5.35
N LEU A 48 -18.08 -2.56 -4.35
CA LEU A 48 -17.94 -1.10 -4.34
C LEU A 48 -16.97 -0.60 -5.40
N ILE A 49 -15.83 -1.25 -5.59
CA ILE A 49 -14.81 -0.87 -6.58
C ILE A 49 -15.38 -0.98 -8.00
N THR A 50 -16.20 -2.01 -8.28
CA THR A 50 -16.85 -2.14 -9.60
C THR A 50 -17.78 -0.98 -9.94
N GLN A 51 -18.38 -0.35 -8.94
CA GLN A 51 -19.24 0.82 -9.12
C GLN A 51 -18.43 2.13 -9.29
N ILE A 52 -17.19 2.17 -8.79
CA ILE A 52 -16.33 3.37 -8.83
C ILE A 52 -15.50 3.43 -10.11
N PHE A 53 -14.90 2.32 -10.53
CA PHE A 53 -13.94 2.29 -11.64
C PHE A 53 -14.47 1.60 -12.90
N SER A 54 -14.73 0.29 -12.81
CA SER A 54 -15.03 -0.56 -13.94
C SER A 54 -15.67 -1.85 -13.44
N PRO A 55 -16.61 -2.46 -14.18
CA PRO A 55 -17.14 -3.78 -13.84
C PRO A 55 -16.08 -4.90 -13.92
N ASN A 56 -14.94 -4.64 -14.55
CA ASN A 56 -13.87 -5.61 -14.76
C ASN A 56 -12.65 -5.24 -13.91
N ILE A 57 -12.38 -6.05 -12.88
CA ILE A 57 -11.33 -5.79 -11.88
C ILE A 57 -10.38 -6.98 -11.82
N LYS A 58 -9.08 -6.69 -11.72
CA LYS A 58 -8.03 -7.67 -11.50
C LYS A 58 -7.29 -7.41 -10.19
N LEU A 59 -6.75 -8.49 -9.62
CA LEU A 59 -5.89 -8.45 -8.45
C LEU A 59 -4.48 -8.01 -8.86
N LEU A 60 -3.87 -7.11 -8.08
CA LEU A 60 -2.49 -6.70 -8.28
C LEU A 60 -1.56 -7.28 -7.22
N ALA A 61 -1.78 -6.93 -5.96
CA ALA A 61 -0.87 -7.29 -4.87
C ALA A 61 -1.60 -7.43 -3.53
N THR A 62 -0.95 -8.12 -2.59
CA THR A 62 -1.41 -8.21 -1.21
C THR A 62 -0.26 -8.13 -0.22
N LYS A 63 -0.54 -7.59 0.96
CA LYS A 63 0.41 -7.52 2.08
C LYS A 63 -0.33 -7.48 3.42
N ILE A 64 0.31 -7.94 4.49
CA ILE A 64 -0.11 -7.63 5.84
C ILE A 64 0.92 -6.67 6.41
N ASN A 65 0.48 -5.52 6.88
CA ASN A 65 1.33 -4.56 7.59
C ASN A 65 1.02 -4.61 9.08
N LEU A 66 2.08 -4.78 9.88
CA LEU A 66 2.00 -4.89 11.33
C LEU A 66 2.68 -3.67 11.97
N LYS A 67 1.94 -2.91 12.79
CA LYS A 67 2.50 -1.88 13.66
C LYS A 67 2.55 -2.39 15.09
N LEU A 68 3.71 -2.89 15.48
CA LEU A 68 3.93 -3.40 16.82
C LEU A 68 4.13 -2.26 17.84
N PRO A 69 3.74 -2.46 19.10
CA PRO A 69 4.02 -1.52 20.19
C PRO A 69 5.52 -1.17 20.28
N GLY A 70 5.83 0.12 20.37
CA GLY A 70 7.20 0.59 20.57
C GLY A 70 8.16 0.37 19.39
N SER A 71 7.68 -0.15 18.24
CA SER A 71 8.54 -0.37 17.07
C SER A 71 9.04 0.93 16.43
N GLY A 72 8.33 2.03 16.62
CA GLY A 72 8.63 3.31 15.99
C GLY A 72 8.42 3.33 14.47
N THR A 73 7.74 2.31 13.92
CA THR A 73 7.48 2.22 12.48
C THR A 73 6.53 3.32 12.01
N GLU A 74 7.07 4.29 11.32
CA GLU A 74 6.36 5.36 10.62
C GLU A 74 6.23 5.00 9.12
N VAL A 75 5.15 5.44 8.49
CA VAL A 75 5.02 5.51 7.04
C VAL A 75 4.96 6.98 6.65
N LYS A 76 6.01 7.48 6.00
CA LYS A 76 6.09 8.87 5.55
C LYS A 76 5.09 9.12 4.43
N TYR A 77 4.65 10.38 4.27
CA TYR A 77 3.66 10.73 3.26
C TYR A 77 4.13 10.40 1.85
N HIS A 78 3.27 9.73 1.11
CA HIS A 78 3.47 9.31 -0.29
C HIS A 78 2.13 9.05 -0.98
N GLN A 79 2.17 8.79 -2.26
CA GLN A 79 1.10 8.23 -3.07
C GLN A 79 1.54 6.81 -3.48
N ASP A 80 0.61 5.84 -3.56
CA ASP A 80 0.95 4.48 -4.00
C ASP A 80 1.23 4.44 -5.51
N PHE A 81 0.52 5.23 -6.31
CA PHE A 81 0.59 5.21 -7.77
C PHE A 81 2.01 5.31 -8.36
N PRO A 82 2.93 6.17 -7.86
CA PRO A 82 4.30 6.20 -8.35
C PRO A 82 5.12 4.94 -8.09
N PHE A 83 4.72 4.06 -7.16
CA PHE A 83 5.40 2.78 -6.93
C PHE A 83 4.92 1.68 -7.88
N GLU A 84 3.69 1.80 -8.36
CA GLU A 84 3.03 0.80 -9.20
C GLU A 84 2.28 1.49 -10.36
N PRO A 85 3.00 2.28 -11.20
CA PRO A 85 2.37 3.07 -12.25
C PRO A 85 1.73 2.17 -13.32
N HIS A 86 0.52 2.55 -13.72
CA HIS A 86 -0.24 1.88 -14.78
C HIS A 86 -0.67 2.88 -15.85
N SER A 87 -1.19 2.40 -16.98
CA SER A 87 -1.65 3.23 -18.10
C SER A 87 -2.79 4.19 -17.71
N ASN A 88 -3.52 3.90 -16.63
CA ASN A 88 -4.46 4.79 -15.97
C ASN A 88 -4.40 4.56 -14.44
N ASP A 89 -5.06 5.42 -13.67
CA ASP A 89 -4.96 5.47 -12.22
C ASP A 89 -6.14 4.81 -11.49
N ASP A 90 -6.96 4.01 -12.18
CA ASP A 90 -8.04 3.23 -11.56
C ASP A 90 -7.45 2.04 -10.76
N ILE A 91 -6.77 2.39 -9.69
CA ILE A 91 -6.13 1.48 -8.73
C ILE A 91 -6.65 1.81 -7.34
N MET A 92 -7.18 0.81 -6.66
CA MET A 92 -7.72 0.92 -5.31
C MET A 92 -6.96 0.03 -4.35
N THR A 93 -6.42 0.61 -3.30
CA THR A 93 -5.89 -0.11 -2.14
C THR A 93 -6.98 -0.25 -1.09
N VAL A 94 -7.30 -1.47 -0.70
CA VAL A 94 -8.26 -1.77 0.37
C VAL A 94 -7.48 -2.21 1.60
N LEU A 95 -7.68 -1.50 2.72
CA LEU A 95 -7.05 -1.80 4.00
C LEU A 95 -8.11 -2.40 4.93
N TYR A 96 -8.10 -3.71 5.11
CA TYR A 96 -8.95 -4.40 6.10
C TYR A 96 -8.31 -4.36 7.47
N PHE A 97 -9.07 -3.93 8.46
CA PHE A 97 -8.63 -3.82 9.84
C PHE A 97 -8.72 -5.19 10.52
N LEU A 98 -7.57 -5.79 10.80
CA LEU A 98 -7.50 -7.06 11.54
C LEU A 98 -7.61 -6.84 13.06
N ASP A 99 -7.35 -5.60 13.51
CA ASP A 99 -7.51 -5.12 14.87
C ASP A 99 -8.29 -3.80 14.85
N ASP A 100 -8.82 -3.37 16.00
CA ASP A 100 -9.37 -2.03 16.15
C ASP A 100 -8.31 -0.97 15.80
N VAL A 101 -8.65 -0.03 14.94
CA VAL A 101 -7.79 1.10 14.56
C VAL A 101 -8.25 2.36 15.28
N THR A 102 -7.40 2.87 16.16
CA THR A 102 -7.66 4.05 17.00
C THR A 102 -6.79 5.24 16.60
N LEU A 103 -7.04 6.40 17.20
CA LEU A 103 -6.25 7.62 16.95
C LEU A 103 -4.78 7.49 17.36
N GLU A 104 -4.45 6.58 18.29
CA GLU A 104 -3.14 6.46 18.92
C GLU A 104 -2.31 5.28 18.39
N ASN A 105 -2.94 4.26 17.76
CA ASN A 105 -2.22 3.06 17.33
C ASN A 105 -1.65 3.15 15.90
N GLY A 106 -1.48 4.37 15.40
CA GLY A 106 -0.88 4.65 14.09
C GLY A 106 -1.86 4.39 12.94
N PRO A 107 -3.05 5.00 12.95
CA PRO A 107 -4.02 4.90 11.86
C PRO A 107 -3.45 5.44 10.55
N LEU A 108 -4.06 5.07 9.43
CA LEU A 108 -3.82 5.72 8.16
C LEU A 108 -4.25 7.20 8.26
N GLU A 109 -3.38 8.10 7.85
CA GLU A 109 -3.66 9.53 7.67
C GLU A 109 -3.76 9.82 6.18
N VAL A 110 -4.88 10.35 5.72
CA VAL A 110 -5.15 10.65 4.31
C VAL A 110 -5.41 12.13 4.11
N VAL A 111 -4.95 12.68 3.00
CA VAL A 111 -5.26 14.06 2.60
C VAL A 111 -6.48 14.04 1.67
N PRO A 112 -7.66 14.48 2.13
CA PRO A 112 -8.88 14.43 1.33
C PRO A 112 -8.72 15.16 -0.01
N LYS A 113 -9.23 14.54 -1.09
CA LYS A 113 -9.21 15.04 -2.48
C LYS A 113 -7.83 15.10 -3.15
N SER A 114 -6.74 14.77 -2.48
CA SER A 114 -5.39 14.81 -3.07
C SER A 114 -5.20 13.89 -4.29
N HIS A 115 -6.02 12.83 -4.42
CA HIS A 115 -6.01 11.97 -5.60
C HIS A 115 -6.41 12.69 -6.91
N LYS A 116 -7.08 13.85 -6.82
CA LYS A 116 -7.44 14.70 -7.99
C LYS A 116 -6.38 15.74 -8.31
N GLY A 117 -5.36 15.89 -7.48
CA GLY A 117 -4.27 16.84 -7.64
C GLY A 117 -3.06 16.25 -8.36
N ASP A 118 -1.89 16.80 -8.05
CA ASP A 118 -0.62 16.43 -8.65
C ASP A 118 -0.19 15.00 -8.25
N ILE A 119 0.62 14.38 -9.12
CA ILE A 119 1.42 13.21 -8.78
C ILE A 119 2.77 13.74 -8.31
N TYR A 120 3.11 13.51 -7.05
CA TYR A 120 4.33 14.02 -6.45
C TYR A 120 5.51 13.08 -6.70
N SER A 121 6.69 13.66 -7.00
CA SER A 121 7.93 12.90 -7.05
C SER A 121 8.26 12.31 -5.67
N LEU A 122 8.73 11.07 -5.67
CA LEU A 122 9.25 10.37 -4.49
C LEU A 122 10.78 10.34 -4.46
N TRP A 123 11.40 11.14 -5.34
CA TRP A 123 12.85 11.35 -5.40
C TRP A 123 13.22 12.65 -4.69
N GLN A 124 14.36 12.65 -3.98
CA GLN A 124 14.90 13.82 -3.32
C GLN A 124 16.42 13.86 -3.57
N ASN A 125 16.90 14.95 -4.19
CA ASN A 125 18.32 15.11 -4.52
C ASN A 125 18.91 13.92 -5.29
N GLY A 126 18.20 13.37 -6.25
CA GLY A 126 18.60 12.20 -7.05
C GLY A 126 18.57 10.85 -6.31
N VAL A 127 17.98 10.81 -5.11
CA VAL A 127 17.79 9.58 -4.34
C VAL A 127 16.32 9.24 -4.26
N PHE A 128 15.94 8.01 -4.60
CA PHE A 128 14.59 7.51 -4.40
C PHE A 128 14.35 7.24 -2.91
N THR A 129 13.47 8.05 -2.31
CA THR A 129 13.18 8.00 -0.87
C THR A 129 11.86 7.31 -0.57
N GLY A 130 11.00 7.12 -1.57
CA GLY A 130 9.66 6.57 -1.41
C GLY A 130 8.74 7.45 -0.54
N ALA A 131 9.04 8.75 -0.46
CA ALA A 131 8.26 9.73 0.29
C ALA A 131 8.28 11.09 -0.43
N VAL A 132 7.22 11.87 -0.28
CA VAL A 132 7.22 13.26 -0.73
C VAL A 132 8.22 14.09 0.07
N ASN A 133 8.67 15.22 -0.49
CA ASN A 133 9.58 16.11 0.23
C ASN A 133 8.88 16.80 1.42
N GLN A 134 9.69 17.33 2.34
CA GLN A 134 9.22 17.96 3.57
C GLN A 134 8.28 19.15 3.33
N THR A 135 8.46 19.89 2.24
CA THR A 135 7.59 21.03 1.88
C THR A 135 6.16 20.56 1.60
N ILE A 136 6.02 19.48 0.81
CA ILE A 136 4.72 18.87 0.51
C ILE A 136 4.11 18.27 1.77
N GLU A 137 4.90 17.54 2.55
CA GLU A 137 4.43 16.96 3.80
C GLU A 137 3.91 18.03 4.77
N ASN A 138 4.67 19.11 5.00
CA ASN A 138 4.27 20.21 5.89
C ASN A 138 3.00 20.91 5.40
N LYS A 139 2.85 21.08 4.07
CA LYS A 139 1.66 21.69 3.47
C LYS A 139 0.38 20.89 3.79
N TYR A 140 0.47 19.57 3.80
CA TYR A 140 -0.72 18.71 3.83
C TYR A 140 -0.96 18.00 5.15
N ARG A 141 0.04 17.85 6.02
CA ARG A 141 -0.09 17.11 7.29
C ARG A 141 -1.26 17.60 8.15
N ASN A 142 -1.41 18.92 8.28
CA ASN A 142 -2.50 19.52 9.08
C ASN A 142 -3.89 19.43 8.42
N LEU A 143 -3.96 19.02 7.15
CA LEU A 143 -5.21 18.82 6.41
C LEU A 143 -5.61 17.35 6.37
N SER A 144 -4.80 16.47 6.94
CA SER A 144 -5.03 15.02 6.92
C SER A 144 -6.15 14.62 7.89
N VAL A 145 -6.84 13.54 7.53
CA VAL A 145 -7.87 12.88 8.32
C VAL A 145 -7.39 11.50 8.69
N LYS A 146 -7.59 11.09 9.94
CA LYS A 146 -7.24 9.75 10.43
C LYS A 146 -8.37 8.77 10.18
N CYS A 147 -8.06 7.66 9.51
CA CYS A 147 -9.00 6.58 9.24
C CYS A 147 -8.99 5.60 10.43
N THR A 148 -10.02 5.67 11.25
CA THR A 148 -10.21 4.80 12.43
C THR A 148 -11.43 3.90 12.22
N GLY A 149 -11.51 2.78 12.95
CA GLY A 149 -12.63 1.85 12.87
C GLY A 149 -12.40 0.59 13.71
N LYS A 150 -13.30 -0.36 13.60
CA LYS A 150 -13.26 -1.64 14.32
C LYS A 150 -12.60 -2.73 13.50
N ALA A 151 -12.14 -3.78 14.17
CA ALA A 151 -11.76 -5.01 13.50
C ALA A 151 -12.90 -5.49 12.60
N GLY A 152 -12.59 -5.81 11.33
CA GLY A 152 -13.56 -6.14 10.28
C GLY A 152 -13.97 -4.98 9.38
N ASP A 153 -13.73 -3.73 9.78
CA ASP A 153 -13.93 -2.58 8.89
C ASP A 153 -12.89 -2.54 7.76
N ALA A 154 -13.21 -1.78 6.70
CA ALA A 154 -12.31 -1.55 5.58
C ALA A 154 -12.20 -0.07 5.21
N CYS A 155 -11.01 0.35 4.85
CA CYS A 155 -10.76 1.66 4.24
C CYS A 155 -10.38 1.47 2.77
N LEU A 156 -11.13 2.07 1.85
CA LEU A 156 -10.84 2.08 0.42
C LEU A 156 -10.07 3.36 0.08
N MET A 157 -8.90 3.21 -0.52
CA MET A 157 -7.98 4.30 -0.80
C MET A 157 -7.53 4.27 -2.26
N HIS A 158 -7.81 5.34 -3.00
CA HIS A 158 -7.30 5.52 -4.36
C HIS A 158 -5.77 5.62 -4.36
N SER A 159 -5.09 5.00 -5.30
CA SER A 159 -3.61 4.94 -5.34
C SER A 159 -2.91 6.31 -5.40
N ARG A 160 -3.57 7.34 -5.95
CA ARG A 160 -3.07 8.72 -5.95
C ARG A 160 -3.38 9.52 -4.68
N LEU A 161 -4.05 8.93 -3.69
CA LEU A 161 -4.33 9.65 -2.45
C LEU A 161 -3.03 9.83 -1.65
N LEU A 162 -2.70 11.08 -1.31
CA LEU A 162 -1.54 11.39 -0.47
C LEU A 162 -1.84 10.93 0.96
N HIS A 163 -0.99 10.06 1.49
CA HIS A 163 -1.23 9.41 2.77
C HIS A 163 0.06 9.07 3.51
N GLY A 164 -0.07 8.81 4.80
CA GLY A 164 1.01 8.38 5.67
C GLY A 164 0.46 7.76 6.95
N SER A 165 1.30 7.46 7.92
CA SER A 165 0.85 7.03 9.24
C SER A 165 1.93 7.15 10.29
N LEU A 166 1.61 7.67 11.47
CA LEU A 166 2.50 7.76 12.62
C LEU A 166 2.79 6.37 13.22
N PRO A 167 3.81 6.25 14.07
CA PRO A 167 4.06 5.04 14.85
C PRO A 167 2.88 4.68 15.75
N ASN A 168 2.81 3.40 16.14
CA ASN A 168 1.87 2.93 17.14
C ASN A 168 2.37 3.34 18.55
N ALA A 169 1.62 4.21 19.20
CA ALA A 169 1.91 4.71 20.55
C ALA A 169 1.25 3.90 21.67
N THR A 170 0.50 2.85 21.31
CA THR A 170 -0.21 1.99 22.28
C THR A 170 0.59 0.73 22.64
N ASN A 171 0.06 -0.06 23.57
CA ASN A 171 0.62 -1.37 23.94
C ASN A 171 -0.03 -2.56 23.22
N LYS A 172 -0.90 -2.31 22.22
CA LYS A 172 -1.57 -3.33 21.41
C LYS A 172 -1.08 -3.28 19.97
N ASN A 173 -1.06 -4.41 19.30
CA ASN A 173 -0.74 -4.49 17.87
C ASN A 173 -1.81 -3.76 17.03
N ARG A 174 -1.43 -3.29 15.85
CA ARG A 174 -2.33 -2.82 14.83
C ARG A 174 -1.97 -3.44 13.50
N ASN A 175 -2.76 -4.39 13.06
CA ASN A 175 -2.52 -5.19 11.86
C ASN A 175 -3.54 -4.85 10.79
N LEU A 176 -3.08 -4.71 9.54
CA LEU A 176 -3.92 -4.48 8.38
C LEU A 176 -3.64 -5.53 7.32
N PHE A 177 -4.68 -6.16 6.79
CA PHE A 177 -4.59 -6.89 5.55
C PHE A 177 -4.90 -5.94 4.40
N ILE A 178 -3.96 -5.80 3.47
CA ILE A 178 -4.00 -4.81 2.40
C ILE A 178 -4.04 -5.52 1.07
N ILE A 179 -5.02 -5.15 0.24
CA ILE A 179 -5.23 -5.69 -1.10
C ILE A 179 -5.23 -4.54 -2.09
N THR A 180 -4.46 -4.65 -3.16
CA THR A 180 -4.51 -3.69 -4.28
C THR A 180 -5.25 -4.32 -5.45
N TYR A 181 -6.31 -3.65 -5.89
CA TYR A 181 -7.10 -3.98 -7.06
C TYR A 181 -6.92 -2.93 -8.15
N VAL A 182 -7.00 -3.36 -9.40
CA VAL A 182 -6.78 -2.53 -10.58
C VAL A 182 -7.87 -2.77 -11.59
N ALA A 183 -8.34 -1.73 -12.28
CA ALA A 183 -9.22 -1.91 -13.43
C ALA A 183 -8.55 -2.82 -14.47
N GLU A 184 -9.32 -3.70 -15.11
CA GLU A 184 -8.78 -4.70 -16.03
C GLU A 184 -8.01 -4.06 -17.20
N ASP A 185 -8.48 -2.90 -17.66
CA ASP A 185 -7.92 -2.12 -18.78
C ASP A 185 -6.71 -1.23 -18.40
N ALA A 186 -6.31 -1.20 -17.13
CA ALA A 186 -5.10 -0.52 -16.66
C ALA A 186 -3.89 -1.45 -16.77
N MET A 187 -2.93 -1.13 -17.63
CA MET A 187 -1.73 -1.94 -17.86
C MET A 187 -0.53 -1.39 -17.09
N PRO A 188 0.31 -2.24 -16.49
CA PRO A 188 1.48 -1.80 -15.75
C PRO A 188 2.49 -1.12 -16.67
N LEU A 189 3.09 -0.02 -16.21
CA LEU A 189 4.15 0.72 -16.89
C LEU A 189 5.54 0.38 -16.33
N ASP A 190 5.59 -0.28 -15.19
CA ASP A 190 6.82 -0.79 -14.58
C ASP A 190 6.54 -2.11 -13.85
N LYS A 191 7.59 -2.73 -13.32
CA LYS A 191 7.50 -3.99 -12.58
C LYS A 191 6.72 -3.81 -11.28
N ASN A 192 5.85 -4.78 -10.99
CA ASN A 192 5.15 -4.80 -9.71
C ASN A 192 6.15 -4.91 -8.53
N PRO A 193 6.15 -3.98 -7.55
CA PRO A 193 7.04 -4.07 -6.39
C PRO A 193 6.69 -5.23 -5.44
N LEU A 194 5.51 -5.84 -5.56
CA LEU A 194 5.06 -6.99 -4.78
C LEU A 194 4.47 -8.08 -5.69
N PRO A 195 5.28 -8.67 -6.59
CA PRO A 195 4.80 -9.68 -7.52
C PRO A 195 4.31 -10.93 -6.79
N ASN A 196 3.29 -11.59 -7.35
CA ASN A 196 2.70 -12.80 -6.79
C ASN A 196 2.10 -13.67 -7.91
N LYS A 197 1.82 -14.94 -7.60
CA LYS A 197 1.30 -15.93 -8.57
C LYS A 197 -0.08 -15.59 -9.14
N PHE A 198 -0.84 -14.73 -8.46
CA PHE A 198 -2.22 -14.37 -8.80
C PHE A 198 -2.32 -12.96 -9.38
N GLU A 199 -1.19 -12.32 -9.67
CA GLU A 199 -1.16 -11.02 -10.30
C GLU A 199 -1.88 -11.04 -11.65
N GLY A 200 -2.79 -10.10 -11.86
CA GLY A 200 -3.60 -10.01 -13.08
C GLY A 200 -4.79 -10.98 -13.15
N GLU A 201 -5.05 -11.76 -12.09
CA GLU A 201 -6.26 -12.58 -11.99
C GLU A 201 -7.51 -11.68 -12.00
N ILE A 202 -8.47 -12.00 -12.88
CA ILE A 202 -9.75 -11.30 -12.93
C ILE A 202 -10.61 -11.76 -11.75
N VAL A 203 -10.91 -10.86 -10.85
CA VAL A 203 -11.70 -11.14 -9.64
C VAL A 203 -13.15 -10.64 -9.74
N ARG A 204 -13.44 -9.74 -10.70
CA ARG A 204 -14.81 -9.34 -11.11
C ARG A 204 -14.83 -9.11 -12.61
N GLY A 205 -15.96 -9.43 -13.25
CA GLY A 205 -16.17 -9.22 -14.67
C GLY A 205 -15.37 -10.16 -15.56
N LYS A 206 -14.79 -9.62 -16.63
CA LYS A 206 -14.06 -10.41 -17.65
C LYS A 206 -12.88 -9.63 -18.24
N ARG A 207 -11.98 -10.34 -18.90
CA ARG A 207 -10.94 -9.72 -19.72
C ARG A 207 -11.55 -9.16 -21.01
N THR A 208 -11.28 -7.90 -21.31
CA THR A 208 -11.84 -7.20 -22.47
C THR A 208 -10.87 -7.13 -23.64
N GLY A 209 -9.57 -7.15 -23.39
CA GLY A 209 -8.53 -6.97 -24.39
C GLY A 209 -8.28 -5.51 -24.78
N PHE A 210 -8.91 -4.55 -24.08
CA PHE A 210 -8.66 -3.12 -24.29
C PHE A 210 -7.69 -2.58 -23.24
N VAL A 211 -7.00 -1.49 -23.59
CA VAL A 211 -6.17 -0.69 -22.70
C VAL A 211 -6.71 0.72 -22.70
N ARG A 212 -7.00 1.26 -21.53
CA ARG A 212 -7.33 2.66 -21.34
C ARG A 212 -6.10 3.39 -20.80
N SER A 213 -5.78 4.56 -21.37
CA SER A 213 -4.67 5.39 -20.91
C SER A 213 -5.16 6.77 -20.48
N SER A 214 -4.56 7.28 -19.40
CA SER A 214 -4.72 8.65 -18.92
C SER A 214 -3.48 9.46 -19.22
N SER A 215 -3.64 10.76 -19.44
CA SER A 215 -2.49 11.66 -19.63
C SER A 215 -1.94 12.11 -18.28
N PHE A 216 -0.71 11.67 -17.97
CA PHE A 216 0.04 12.11 -16.80
C PHE A 216 1.54 11.99 -17.08
N THR A 217 2.34 12.64 -16.23
CA THR A 217 3.80 12.47 -16.17
C THR A 217 4.17 12.13 -14.75
N LEU A 218 5.01 11.13 -14.58
CA LEU A 218 5.59 10.75 -13.29
C LEU A 218 7.03 10.29 -13.46
N GLU A 219 7.80 10.37 -12.40
CA GLU A 219 9.15 9.86 -12.32
C GLU A 219 9.10 8.40 -11.85
N LEU A 220 9.68 7.47 -12.63
CA LEU A 220 9.65 6.05 -12.31
C LEU A 220 10.36 5.77 -10.98
N PRO A 221 9.88 4.80 -10.19
CA PRO A 221 10.47 4.45 -8.91
C PRO A 221 11.81 3.71 -9.08
N GLU A 222 12.66 3.74 -8.04
CA GLU A 222 13.71 2.73 -7.90
C GLU A 222 13.08 1.41 -7.44
N PHE A 223 13.28 0.33 -8.20
CA PHE A 223 12.76 -0.99 -7.79
C PHE A 223 13.36 -1.40 -6.43
N PRO A 224 12.54 -1.80 -5.45
CA PRO A 224 13.03 -2.09 -4.11
C PRO A 224 13.89 -3.35 -4.12
N LYS A 225 15.10 -3.26 -3.55
CA LYS A 225 16.01 -4.39 -3.33
C LYS A 225 15.50 -5.34 -2.26
N GLU A 226 14.75 -4.80 -1.29
CA GLU A 226 14.12 -5.52 -0.19
C GLU A 226 12.61 -5.60 -0.40
N ILE A 227 11.91 -6.48 0.34
CA ILE A 227 10.46 -6.65 0.24
C ILE A 227 9.67 -5.42 0.71
N SER A 228 10.30 -4.52 1.43
CA SER A 228 9.68 -3.39 2.08
C SER A 228 10.27 -2.06 1.63
N PHE A 229 9.40 -1.09 1.33
CA PHE A 229 9.79 0.30 1.06
C PHE A 229 10.28 1.05 2.31
N PHE A 230 10.10 0.50 3.51
CA PHE A 230 10.62 1.11 4.75
C PHE A 230 12.14 1.32 4.72
N GLY A 231 12.88 0.45 4.03
CA GLY A 231 14.32 0.64 3.82
C GLY A 231 14.65 1.86 2.95
N GLN A 232 13.80 2.18 1.98
CA GLN A 232 13.95 3.35 1.11
C GLN A 232 13.66 4.63 1.90
N GLN A 233 12.60 4.66 2.72
CA GLN A 233 12.25 5.82 3.56
C GLN A 233 13.29 6.13 4.65
N LYS A 234 14.11 5.14 5.09
CA LYS A 234 15.22 5.36 6.03
C LYS A 234 16.37 6.19 5.43
N LYS A 235 16.56 6.20 4.12
CA LYS A 235 17.62 6.99 3.45
C LYS A 235 17.49 8.50 3.73
N LEU A 236 16.33 8.99 4.15
CA LEU A 236 16.10 10.39 4.53
C LEU A 236 16.70 10.80 5.89
N ASN A 237 16.94 9.83 6.78
CA ASN A 237 17.38 10.12 8.16
C ASN A 237 18.90 10.03 8.36
N ASN A 238 19.67 9.70 7.32
CA ASN A 238 21.13 9.46 7.39
C ASN A 238 21.95 10.57 6.70
N LYS A 239 21.41 11.77 6.58
CA LYS A 239 22.13 12.96 6.08
C LYS A 239 22.05 14.10 7.07
#